data_257526be383885c9db00bb93b33962fe
#
_entry.id   257526be383885c9db00bb93b33962fe
#
_cell.length_a   1.000
_cell.length_b   1.000
_cell.length_c   1.000
_cell.angle_alpha   90.00
_cell.angle_beta   90.00
_cell.angle_gamma   90.00
#
_symmetry.space_group_name_H-M   'P 1'
#
loop_
_entity.id
_entity.type
_entity.pdbx_description
1 polymer ?
#
loop_
_entity_poly.entity_id
_entity_poly.type
_entity_poly.pdbx_seq_one_letter_code
_entity_poly.pdbx_strand_id
1 'polypeptide(L)'
;QVDLSWSEYIGWEVESYQIYAQVDGGPWNVLSTVPSTQTGYAHDVAPDRSYCYVIMAIRGTGAVTSLSNKICVLTYYPNAPSFNYIQTVTVTGEDQITIVDSVDMSATVSEYRFERSRDGGPYLSIATAPGSSGPTITITDNDVETSLSGYRYRVVVQDSCGVPALTSNTGGSILLRATPDLNGTNKLDWNGYEDWAGSVGSYTIYRSVEDLPFEVLAVVPSLPWKYTDPVQDLTATDGKFCYFVVASEIGNPSGIDSTSVSNTSCAIQEE
;
A
#
# COMPACT_ATOMS: atom_id res chain seq x y z
N GLN A 1 -18.26 6.06 18.36
CA GLN A 1 -18.75 5.99 19.74
C GLN A 1 -18.29 7.20 20.53
N VAL A 2 -19.17 7.75 21.39
CA VAL A 2 -18.83 8.80 22.38
C VAL A 2 -19.09 8.21 23.75
N ASP A 3 -18.07 8.24 24.61
CA ASP A 3 -18.16 7.76 25.98
C ASP A 3 -18.40 8.97 26.90
N LEU A 4 -19.53 8.96 27.57
CA LEU A 4 -19.94 9.98 28.54
C LEU A 4 -19.61 9.50 29.96
N SER A 5 -19.11 10.40 30.78
CA SER A 5 -18.94 10.17 32.20
C SER A 5 -19.33 11.40 33.00
N TRP A 6 -19.92 11.23 34.18
CA TRP A 6 -20.32 12.34 35.07
C TRP A 6 -20.07 11.99 36.52
N SER A 7 -19.99 13.02 37.35
CA SER A 7 -19.91 12.85 38.80
C SER A 7 -21.30 12.59 39.40
N GLU A 8 -21.34 11.84 40.48
CA GLU A 8 -22.59 11.73 41.26
C GLU A 8 -23.09 13.11 41.71
N TYR A 9 -24.42 13.28 41.66
CA TYR A 9 -25.04 14.48 42.14
C TYR A 9 -25.07 14.53 43.68
N ILE A 10 -24.63 15.63 44.24
CA ILE A 10 -24.59 15.87 45.69
C ILE A 10 -25.63 16.92 46.06
N GLY A 11 -26.76 16.55 46.58
CA GLY A 11 -27.80 17.48 46.99
C GLY A 11 -29.03 16.79 47.57
N TRP A 12 -29.42 15.69 46.95
CA TRP A 12 -30.50 14.81 47.36
C TRP A 12 -30.30 13.42 46.77
N GLU A 13 -31.03 12.43 47.26
CA GLU A 13 -30.92 11.06 46.79
C GLU A 13 -31.46 10.95 45.36
N VAL A 14 -30.55 10.58 44.39
CA VAL A 14 -30.89 10.41 42.99
C VAL A 14 -31.48 9.04 42.79
N GLU A 15 -32.62 8.95 42.12
CA GLU A 15 -33.21 7.69 41.68
C GLU A 15 -32.63 7.21 40.35
N SER A 16 -32.51 8.15 39.39
CA SER A 16 -32.02 7.84 38.06
C SER A 16 -31.37 9.08 37.41
N TYR A 17 -30.53 8.82 36.40
CA TYR A 17 -30.03 9.83 35.47
C TYR A 17 -30.65 9.63 34.10
N GLN A 18 -31.10 10.73 33.49
CA GLN A 18 -31.58 10.77 32.14
C GLN A 18 -30.55 11.47 31.25
N ILE A 19 -30.13 10.79 30.18
CA ILE A 19 -29.13 11.27 29.25
C ILE A 19 -29.83 11.89 28.05
N TYR A 20 -29.55 13.16 27.77
CA TYR A 20 -30.08 13.91 26.63
C TYR A 20 -28.97 14.13 25.59
N ALA A 21 -29.34 14.02 24.30
CA ALA A 21 -28.50 14.47 23.21
C ALA A 21 -29.25 15.43 22.29
N GLN A 22 -28.50 16.37 21.76
CA GLN A 22 -28.87 17.29 20.69
C GLN A 22 -27.91 17.04 19.51
N VAL A 23 -28.45 16.83 18.31
CA VAL A 23 -27.65 16.59 17.09
C VAL A 23 -27.78 17.83 16.20
N ASP A 24 -26.64 18.37 15.75
CA ASP A 24 -26.54 19.49 14.81
C ASP A 24 -27.41 20.71 15.19
N GLY A 25 -27.54 21.00 16.49
CA GLY A 25 -28.38 22.10 16.97
C GLY A 25 -29.90 21.86 16.89
N GLY A 26 -30.34 20.64 16.54
CA GLY A 26 -31.75 20.21 16.49
C GLY A 26 -32.36 20.10 17.89
N PRO A 27 -33.50 19.42 18.04
CA PRO A 27 -34.16 19.23 19.33
C PRO A 27 -33.36 18.36 20.29
N TRP A 28 -33.54 18.54 21.59
CA TRP A 28 -33.03 17.63 22.61
C TRP A 28 -33.88 16.37 22.68
N ASN A 29 -33.23 15.23 22.60
CA ASN A 29 -33.88 13.93 22.70
C ASN A 29 -33.30 13.15 23.87
N VAL A 30 -34.13 12.37 24.54
CA VAL A 30 -33.70 11.43 25.56
C VAL A 30 -33.07 10.23 24.86
N LEU A 31 -31.79 9.93 25.19
CA LEU A 31 -31.10 8.75 24.72
C LEU A 31 -31.37 7.54 25.59
N SER A 32 -31.29 7.74 26.91
CA SER A 32 -31.44 6.66 27.87
C SER A 32 -31.77 7.22 29.25
N THR A 33 -32.31 6.33 30.10
CA THR A 33 -32.44 6.54 31.55
C THR A 33 -31.69 5.40 32.22
N VAL A 34 -30.78 5.72 33.13
CA VAL A 34 -29.93 4.77 33.83
C VAL A 34 -30.09 4.95 35.37
N PRO A 35 -29.88 3.84 36.14
CA PRO A 35 -29.99 3.93 37.60
C PRO A 35 -28.93 4.88 38.22
N SER A 36 -29.17 5.37 39.41
CA SER A 36 -28.28 6.30 40.11
C SER A 36 -26.86 5.78 40.37
N THR A 37 -26.68 4.47 40.34
CA THR A 37 -25.36 3.82 40.48
C THR A 37 -24.49 3.85 39.23
N GLN A 38 -25.09 4.23 38.11
CA GLN A 38 -24.38 4.31 36.81
C GLN A 38 -24.03 5.77 36.50
N THR A 39 -22.73 6.05 36.36
CA THR A 39 -22.19 7.39 36.06
C THR A 39 -21.44 7.44 34.71
N GLY A 40 -21.75 6.51 33.82
CA GLY A 40 -21.20 6.46 32.46
C GLY A 40 -22.21 5.90 31.46
N TYR A 41 -22.09 6.34 30.21
CA TYR A 41 -22.94 5.89 29.10
C TYR A 41 -22.18 5.97 27.78
N ALA A 42 -22.22 4.90 26.97
CA ALA A 42 -21.64 4.85 25.64
C ALA A 42 -22.73 5.11 24.59
N HIS A 43 -22.52 6.08 23.73
CA HIS A 43 -23.43 6.44 22.63
C HIS A 43 -22.80 6.16 21.28
N ASP A 44 -23.40 5.30 20.48
CA ASP A 44 -23.00 5.08 19.09
C ASP A 44 -23.50 6.25 18.23
N VAL A 45 -22.57 6.94 17.61
CA VAL A 45 -22.80 8.21 16.89
C VAL A 45 -22.48 8.08 15.40
N ALA A 46 -23.19 8.85 14.57
CA ALA A 46 -22.85 8.98 13.15
C ALA A 46 -21.63 9.92 12.98
N PRO A 47 -20.85 9.75 11.88
CA PRO A 47 -19.77 10.66 11.55
C PRO A 47 -20.26 12.06 11.15
N ASP A 48 -19.33 13.02 11.18
CA ASP A 48 -19.49 14.39 10.69
C ASP A 48 -20.71 15.13 11.26
N ARG A 49 -21.00 14.88 12.54
CA ARG A 49 -22.09 15.48 13.27
C ARG A 49 -21.63 16.15 14.54
N SER A 50 -22.32 17.21 14.95
CA SER A 50 -22.15 17.83 16.26
C SER A 50 -23.15 17.22 17.24
N TYR A 51 -22.64 16.59 18.31
CA TYR A 51 -23.45 16.07 19.39
C TYR A 51 -23.22 16.87 20.64
N CYS A 52 -24.29 17.37 21.24
CA CYS A 52 -24.24 17.99 22.56
C CYS A 52 -25.00 17.14 23.56
N TYR A 53 -24.50 17.04 24.80
CA TYR A 53 -25.08 16.20 25.84
C TYR A 53 -25.34 17.02 27.11
N VAL A 54 -26.39 16.62 27.81
CA VAL A 54 -26.75 17.07 29.15
C VAL A 54 -27.26 15.86 29.94
N ILE A 55 -26.84 15.73 31.18
CA ILE A 55 -27.33 14.72 32.10
C ILE A 55 -28.29 15.35 33.09
N MET A 56 -29.45 14.76 33.27
CA MET A 56 -30.47 15.19 34.25
C MET A 56 -30.57 14.19 35.39
N ALA A 57 -30.23 14.61 36.60
CA ALA A 57 -30.50 13.84 37.79
C ALA A 57 -31.98 13.97 38.18
N ILE A 58 -32.63 12.89 38.53
CA ILE A 58 -34.06 12.78 38.86
C ILE A 58 -34.20 12.26 40.29
N ARG A 59 -34.99 12.95 41.08
CA ARG A 59 -35.35 12.55 42.45
C ARG A 59 -36.71 11.86 42.44
N GLY A 60 -36.80 10.61 42.89
CA GLY A 60 -38.04 9.89 43.15
C GLY A 60 -39.06 10.00 42.00
N THR A 61 -40.21 10.57 42.26
CA THR A 61 -41.33 10.71 41.32
C THR A 61 -41.09 11.65 40.13
N GLY A 62 -39.87 12.17 39.95
CA GLY A 62 -39.52 13.06 38.83
C GLY A 62 -39.88 14.55 39.02
N ALA A 63 -40.45 14.91 40.17
CA ALA A 63 -40.85 16.30 40.47
C ALA A 63 -39.67 17.26 40.72
N VAL A 64 -38.50 16.71 41.08
CA VAL A 64 -37.29 17.47 41.34
C VAL A 64 -36.18 16.97 40.46
N THR A 65 -35.57 17.86 39.69
CA THR A 65 -34.48 17.52 38.75
C THR A 65 -33.32 18.52 38.86
N SER A 66 -32.13 18.09 38.46
CA SER A 66 -30.96 18.94 38.27
C SER A 66 -30.24 18.58 36.99
N LEU A 67 -29.82 19.58 36.22
CA LEU A 67 -29.10 19.42 34.96
C LEU A 67 -27.58 19.60 35.17
N SER A 68 -26.80 18.82 34.48
CA SER A 68 -25.37 19.03 34.33
C SER A 68 -25.04 20.23 33.44
N ASN A 69 -23.76 20.57 33.36
CA ASN A 69 -23.28 21.41 32.27
C ASN A 69 -23.54 20.72 30.91
N LYS A 70 -23.66 21.53 29.86
CA LYS A 70 -23.71 21.09 28.49
C LYS A 70 -22.27 20.85 28.00
N ILE A 71 -22.03 19.69 27.36
CA ILE A 71 -20.79 19.40 26.65
C ILE A 71 -21.12 19.06 25.18
N CYS A 72 -20.30 19.51 24.24
CA CYS A 72 -20.48 19.20 22.83
C CYS A 72 -19.21 18.60 22.26
N VAL A 73 -19.40 17.67 21.35
CA VAL A 73 -18.33 16.98 20.58
C VAL A 73 -18.70 16.95 19.11
N LEU A 74 -17.72 17.22 18.25
CA LEU A 74 -17.83 17.01 16.82
C LEU A 74 -17.25 15.63 16.49
N THR A 75 -18.06 14.76 15.86
CA THR A 75 -17.61 13.45 15.42
C THR A 75 -17.01 13.58 14.03
N TYR A 76 -15.71 13.35 13.95
CA TYR A 76 -14.98 13.33 12.69
C TYR A 76 -14.61 11.88 12.35
N TYR A 77 -14.96 11.46 11.14
CA TYR A 77 -14.45 10.21 10.59
C TYR A 77 -13.37 10.54 9.57
N PRO A 78 -12.15 10.03 9.74
CA PRO A 78 -11.11 10.21 8.76
C PRO A 78 -11.52 9.55 7.45
N ASN A 79 -11.24 10.21 6.31
CA ASN A 79 -11.50 9.65 5.00
C ASN A 79 -10.66 8.39 4.81
N ALA A 80 -11.33 7.28 4.53
CA ALA A 80 -10.66 6.04 4.18
C ALA A 80 -9.97 6.16 2.80
N PRO A 81 -8.81 5.52 2.59
CA PRO A 81 -8.16 5.51 1.28
C PRO A 81 -9.02 4.78 0.26
N SER A 82 -9.24 5.40 -0.90
CA SER A 82 -10.00 4.85 -2.00
C SER A 82 -9.11 4.01 -2.94
N PHE A 83 -7.82 4.31 -2.99
CA PHE A 83 -6.81 3.56 -3.74
C PHE A 83 -5.44 3.67 -3.09
N ASN A 84 -4.59 2.70 -3.39
CA ASN A 84 -3.15 2.71 -3.26
C ASN A 84 -2.61 1.80 -4.37
N TYR A 85 -1.67 2.27 -5.17
CA TYR A 85 -1.27 1.59 -6.39
C TYR A 85 0.24 1.64 -6.61
N ILE A 86 0.88 0.47 -6.59
CA ILE A 86 2.27 0.33 -7.01
C ILE A 86 2.33 0.53 -8.54
N GLN A 87 2.93 1.64 -8.96
CA GLN A 87 3.11 1.98 -10.38
C GLN A 87 4.18 1.10 -11.04
N THR A 88 5.28 0.88 -10.31
CA THR A 88 6.36 0.04 -10.83
C THR A 88 7.22 -0.52 -9.70
N VAL A 89 7.76 -1.70 -9.96
CA VAL A 89 8.84 -2.33 -9.22
C VAL A 89 9.94 -2.59 -10.24
N THR A 90 11.10 -1.99 -10.09
CA THR A 90 12.18 -2.03 -11.08
C THR A 90 13.54 -2.27 -10.42
N VAL A 91 14.36 -3.10 -11.04
CA VAL A 91 15.75 -3.30 -10.60
C VAL A 91 16.56 -2.07 -11.00
N THR A 92 17.26 -1.48 -10.03
CA THR A 92 18.10 -0.28 -10.22
C THR A 92 19.58 -0.54 -9.92
N GLY A 93 19.91 -1.72 -9.42
CA GLY A 93 21.26 -2.18 -9.14
C GLY A 93 21.31 -3.67 -8.83
N GLU A 94 22.49 -4.24 -8.65
CA GLU A 94 22.66 -5.67 -8.35
C GLU A 94 21.93 -6.08 -7.06
N ASP A 95 21.94 -5.19 -6.05
CA ASP A 95 21.32 -5.39 -4.75
C ASP A 95 20.25 -4.34 -4.48
N GLN A 96 19.60 -3.79 -5.52
CA GLN A 96 18.66 -2.70 -5.39
C GLN A 96 17.41 -2.87 -6.24
N ILE A 97 16.25 -2.69 -5.61
CA ILE A 97 14.95 -2.61 -6.27
C ILE A 97 14.27 -1.31 -5.82
N THR A 98 13.80 -0.53 -6.78
CA THR A 98 13.01 0.67 -6.52
C THR A 98 11.52 0.38 -6.74
N ILE A 99 10.72 0.77 -5.76
CA ILE A 99 9.27 0.69 -5.74
C ILE A 99 8.72 2.11 -5.83
N VAL A 100 7.81 2.36 -6.78
CA VAL A 100 7.11 3.63 -6.94
C VAL A 100 5.63 3.38 -6.71
N ASP A 101 5.05 4.09 -5.74
CA ASP A 101 3.69 3.90 -5.25
C ASP A 101 2.88 5.19 -5.34
N SER A 102 1.65 5.12 -5.84
CA SER A 102 0.68 6.21 -5.91
C SER A 102 -0.33 6.11 -4.79
N VAL A 103 -0.56 7.23 -4.10
CA VAL A 103 -1.40 7.28 -2.91
C VAL A 103 -2.58 8.24 -3.04
N ASP A 104 -3.66 7.94 -2.34
CA ASP A 104 -4.84 8.80 -2.24
C ASP A 104 -4.59 9.96 -1.27
N MET A 105 -4.34 11.15 -1.80
CA MET A 105 -4.10 12.36 -1.02
C MET A 105 -5.33 12.90 -0.29
N SER A 106 -6.53 12.39 -0.60
CA SER A 106 -7.77 12.78 0.09
C SER A 106 -8.01 11.98 1.37
N ALA A 107 -7.29 10.87 1.55
CA ALA A 107 -7.42 9.97 2.68
C ALA A 107 -6.66 10.48 3.92
N THR A 108 -7.16 10.13 5.09
CA THR A 108 -6.47 10.35 6.36
C THR A 108 -5.76 9.05 6.76
N VAL A 109 -4.48 8.99 6.41
CA VAL A 109 -3.62 7.82 6.59
C VAL A 109 -2.59 8.11 7.68
N SER A 110 -2.31 7.15 8.56
CA SER A 110 -1.22 7.24 9.54
C SER A 110 0.11 6.84 8.93
N GLU A 111 0.11 5.73 8.19
CA GLU A 111 1.33 5.11 7.68
C GLU A 111 1.06 4.27 6.41
N TYR A 112 2.03 4.27 5.50
CA TYR A 112 2.15 3.32 4.38
C TYR A 112 3.24 2.32 4.73
N ARG A 113 2.89 1.04 4.87
CA ARG A 113 3.84 -0.03 5.20
C ARG A 113 4.15 -0.85 3.96
N PHE A 114 5.41 -0.78 3.51
CA PHE A 114 5.92 -1.54 2.38
C PHE A 114 6.34 -2.93 2.84
N GLU A 115 5.82 -3.94 2.16
CA GLU A 115 6.09 -5.35 2.47
C GLU A 115 6.66 -6.06 1.26
N ARG A 116 7.65 -6.92 1.49
CA ARG A 116 8.34 -7.73 0.50
C ARG A 116 8.10 -9.22 0.73
N SER A 117 7.88 -9.97 -0.35
CA SER A 117 7.93 -11.43 -0.42
C SER A 117 9.06 -11.85 -1.34
N ARG A 118 9.91 -12.79 -0.90
CA ARG A 118 10.98 -13.40 -1.70
C ARG A 118 10.52 -14.77 -2.18
N ASP A 119 10.62 -15.05 -3.49
CA ASP A 119 10.32 -16.33 -4.13
C ASP A 119 8.95 -16.94 -3.74
N GLY A 120 7.94 -16.07 -3.53
CA GLY A 120 6.60 -16.48 -3.11
C GLY A 120 6.45 -16.84 -1.63
N GLY A 121 7.46 -16.54 -0.80
CA GLY A 121 7.41 -16.68 0.65
C GLY A 121 6.50 -15.64 1.32
N PRO A 122 6.49 -15.57 2.66
CA PRO A 122 5.66 -14.62 3.39
C PRO A 122 6.07 -13.17 3.12
N TYR A 123 5.10 -12.25 3.22
CA TYR A 123 5.37 -10.81 3.18
C TYR A 123 5.95 -10.34 4.51
N LEU A 124 7.07 -9.63 4.44
CA LEU A 124 7.75 -9.02 5.58
C LEU A 124 7.85 -7.51 5.37
N SER A 125 7.63 -6.73 6.42
CA SER A 125 7.79 -5.27 6.37
C SER A 125 9.26 -4.91 6.15
N ILE A 126 9.51 -4.04 5.19
CA ILE A 126 10.86 -3.56 4.82
C ILE A 126 11.04 -2.07 5.07
N ALA A 127 9.97 -1.30 4.93
CA ALA A 127 10.01 0.16 5.11
C ALA A 127 8.62 0.69 5.46
N THR A 128 8.58 1.89 6.02
CA THR A 128 7.35 2.66 6.21
C THR A 128 7.54 4.09 5.73
N ALA A 129 6.42 4.71 5.30
CA ALA A 129 6.35 6.11 4.98
C ALA A 129 5.19 6.76 5.75
N PRO A 130 5.33 7.99 6.27
CA PRO A 130 4.26 8.67 7.00
C PRO A 130 3.05 8.96 6.11
N GLY A 131 1.85 9.01 6.71
CA GLY A 131 0.61 9.29 6.00
C GLY A 131 0.56 10.65 5.28
N SER A 132 1.44 11.58 5.63
CA SER A 132 1.62 12.85 4.93
C SER A 132 2.43 12.75 3.63
N SER A 133 2.97 11.56 3.28
CA SER A 133 3.71 11.34 2.05
C SER A 133 2.80 11.34 0.83
N GLY A 134 3.29 11.78 -0.30
CA GLY A 134 2.57 11.69 -1.55
C GLY A 134 2.72 12.92 -2.46
N PRO A 135 2.06 12.92 -3.62
CA PRO A 135 1.14 11.90 -4.19
C PRO A 135 1.82 10.61 -4.64
N THR A 136 3.16 10.61 -4.69
CA THR A 136 3.97 9.45 -5.06
C THR A 136 5.00 9.19 -3.97
N ILE A 137 5.13 7.93 -3.56
CA ILE A 137 6.15 7.47 -2.60
C ILE A 137 7.12 6.59 -3.35
N THR A 138 8.42 6.87 -3.21
CA THR A 138 9.49 6.04 -3.79
C THR A 138 10.32 5.45 -2.66
N ILE A 139 10.44 4.12 -2.66
CA ILE A 139 11.25 3.37 -1.70
C ILE A 139 12.28 2.56 -2.48
N THR A 140 13.51 2.52 -1.98
CA THR A 140 14.57 1.64 -2.49
C THR A 140 14.85 0.55 -1.48
N ASP A 141 14.67 -0.70 -1.89
CA ASP A 141 15.04 -1.88 -1.12
C ASP A 141 16.48 -2.27 -1.49
N ASN A 142 17.39 -2.20 -0.52
CA ASN A 142 18.82 -2.50 -0.68
C ASN A 142 19.21 -3.85 -0.05
N ASP A 143 18.24 -4.64 0.40
CA ASP A 143 18.45 -5.96 1.01
C ASP A 143 17.87 -7.05 0.09
N VAL A 144 18.34 -7.09 -1.16
CA VAL A 144 17.87 -7.99 -2.21
C VAL A 144 19.06 -8.56 -2.99
N GLU A 145 18.88 -9.75 -3.55
CA GLU A 145 19.83 -10.43 -4.43
C GLU A 145 19.16 -10.62 -5.79
N THR A 146 19.15 -9.57 -6.61
CA THR A 146 18.32 -9.47 -7.82
C THR A 146 18.65 -10.50 -8.89
N SER A 147 19.88 -11.06 -8.88
CA SER A 147 20.33 -12.11 -9.80
C SER A 147 19.90 -13.52 -9.38
N LEU A 148 19.50 -13.72 -8.12
CA LEU A 148 19.20 -15.03 -7.55
C LEU A 148 17.72 -15.26 -7.33
N SER A 149 16.98 -14.23 -6.90
CA SER A 149 15.60 -14.34 -6.42
C SER A 149 14.65 -13.36 -7.08
N GLY A 150 13.38 -13.79 -7.21
CA GLY A 150 12.27 -12.94 -7.58
C GLY A 150 11.61 -12.31 -6.33
N TYR A 151 11.27 -11.04 -6.40
CA TYR A 151 10.68 -10.30 -5.30
C TYR A 151 9.32 -9.75 -5.68
N ARG A 152 8.37 -9.81 -4.74
CA ARG A 152 7.06 -9.17 -4.86
C ARG A 152 6.87 -8.18 -3.74
N TYR A 153 6.22 -7.06 -4.04
CA TYR A 153 5.98 -5.98 -3.11
C TYR A 153 4.50 -5.63 -3.08
N ARG A 154 4.02 -5.25 -1.91
CA ARG A 154 2.72 -4.63 -1.68
C ARG A 154 2.83 -3.55 -0.63
N VAL A 155 1.86 -2.66 -0.60
CA VAL A 155 1.76 -1.61 0.42
C VAL A 155 0.48 -1.83 1.22
N VAL A 156 0.61 -1.87 2.54
CA VAL A 156 -0.52 -1.89 3.48
C VAL A 156 -0.70 -0.49 4.02
N VAL A 157 -1.84 0.12 3.71
CA VAL A 157 -2.21 1.46 4.17
C VAL A 157 -2.89 1.33 5.53
N GLN A 158 -2.39 2.07 6.53
CA GLN A 158 -2.97 2.12 7.86
C GLN A 158 -3.78 3.41 8.04
N ASP A 159 -4.99 3.29 8.56
CA ASP A 159 -5.83 4.44 8.90
C ASP A 159 -5.26 5.26 10.06
N SER A 160 -5.94 6.33 10.43
CA SER A 160 -5.54 7.21 11.55
C SER A 160 -5.51 6.51 12.91
N CYS A 161 -6.10 5.34 13.04
CA CYS A 161 -6.08 4.50 14.25
C CYS A 161 -4.99 3.43 14.21
N GLY A 162 -4.20 3.35 13.12
CA GLY A 162 -3.16 2.34 12.93
C GLY A 162 -3.71 0.97 12.53
N VAL A 163 -4.95 0.91 12.02
CA VAL A 163 -5.58 -0.33 11.55
C VAL A 163 -5.40 -0.44 10.02
N PRO A 164 -5.07 -1.63 9.48
CA PRO A 164 -5.02 -1.84 8.04
C PRO A 164 -6.35 -1.53 7.37
N ALA A 165 -6.38 -0.52 6.49
CA ALA A 165 -7.58 -0.06 5.79
C ALA A 165 -7.61 -0.53 4.33
N LEU A 166 -6.44 -0.64 3.67
CA LEU A 166 -6.32 -1.01 2.27
C LEU A 166 -4.98 -1.71 2.02
N THR A 167 -4.94 -2.58 1.02
CA THR A 167 -3.69 -3.15 0.48
C THR A 167 -3.63 -2.86 -1.01
N SER A 168 -2.47 -2.44 -1.51
CA SER A 168 -2.24 -2.14 -2.93
C SER A 168 -2.33 -3.40 -3.82
N ASN A 169 -2.24 -3.20 -5.14
CA ASN A 169 -1.83 -4.26 -6.06
C ASN A 169 -0.45 -4.82 -5.67
N THR A 170 -0.05 -5.93 -6.29
CA THR A 170 1.26 -6.54 -6.09
C THR A 170 2.16 -6.21 -7.27
N GLY A 171 3.28 -5.54 -7.05
CA GLY A 171 4.33 -5.37 -8.09
C GLY A 171 5.42 -6.42 -7.92
N GLY A 172 5.96 -6.94 -9.04
CA GLY A 172 7.02 -7.95 -9.03
C GLY A 172 8.28 -7.51 -9.76
N SER A 173 9.47 -7.89 -9.26
CA SER A 173 10.72 -7.74 -10.00
C SER A 173 10.81 -8.76 -11.15
N ILE A 174 11.47 -8.36 -12.23
CA ILE A 174 11.78 -9.26 -13.33
C ILE A 174 13.14 -9.92 -13.04
N LEU A 175 13.15 -11.25 -12.93
CA LEU A 175 14.35 -12.05 -12.79
C LEU A 175 14.70 -12.68 -14.14
N LEU A 176 15.74 -12.17 -14.80
CA LEU A 176 16.28 -12.68 -16.04
C LEU A 176 17.39 -13.70 -15.75
N ARG A 177 17.41 -14.77 -16.53
CA ARG A 177 18.49 -15.77 -16.59
C ARG A 177 18.99 -15.92 -18.02
N ALA A 178 20.28 -15.76 -18.21
CA ALA A 178 20.97 -16.03 -19.47
C ALA A 178 21.82 -17.30 -19.32
N THR A 179 21.63 -18.25 -20.22
CA THR A 179 22.33 -19.54 -20.17
C THR A 179 22.96 -19.83 -21.55
N PRO A 180 24.27 -20.11 -21.60
CA PRO A 180 24.91 -20.48 -22.87
C PRO A 180 24.44 -21.88 -23.35
N ASP A 181 24.39 -22.07 -24.64
CA ASP A 181 24.10 -23.38 -25.28
C ASP A 181 25.24 -23.75 -26.20
N LEU A 182 25.55 -25.04 -26.29
CA LEU A 182 26.63 -25.63 -27.09
C LEU A 182 26.58 -25.28 -28.59
N ASN A 183 25.47 -24.76 -29.09
CA ASN A 183 25.28 -24.38 -30.49
C ASN A 183 25.64 -22.93 -30.81
N GLY A 184 26.38 -22.22 -29.94
CA GLY A 184 26.70 -20.80 -30.11
C GLY A 184 25.47 -19.91 -30.01
N THR A 185 24.57 -20.25 -29.09
CA THR A 185 23.40 -19.47 -28.78
C THR A 185 23.30 -19.22 -27.27
N ASN A 186 22.73 -18.08 -26.88
CA ASN A 186 22.36 -17.80 -25.49
C ASN A 186 20.85 -17.89 -25.33
N LYS A 187 20.39 -18.66 -24.35
CA LYS A 187 18.99 -18.78 -24.00
C LYS A 187 18.69 -17.78 -22.87
N LEU A 188 17.69 -16.96 -23.11
CA LEU A 188 17.18 -15.98 -22.16
C LEU A 188 15.81 -16.43 -21.69
N ASP A 189 15.61 -16.54 -20.38
CA ASP A 189 14.35 -16.84 -19.73
C ASP A 189 14.11 -15.83 -18.60
N TRP A 190 12.87 -15.32 -18.45
CA TRP A 190 12.51 -14.41 -17.37
C TRP A 190 11.09 -14.66 -16.87
N ASN A 191 10.74 -14.16 -15.69
CA ASN A 191 9.33 -14.12 -15.27
C ASN A 191 8.64 -12.89 -15.85
N GLY A 192 7.34 -13.00 -16.17
CA GLY A 192 6.54 -11.87 -16.60
C GLY A 192 6.41 -10.81 -15.49
N TYR A 193 6.33 -9.55 -15.89
CA TYR A 193 5.90 -8.49 -14.96
C TYR A 193 4.41 -8.65 -14.66
N GLU A 194 4.02 -8.43 -13.40
CA GLU A 194 2.67 -8.71 -12.90
C GLU A 194 1.99 -7.42 -12.41
N ASP A 195 0.65 -7.40 -12.49
CA ASP A 195 -0.28 -6.49 -11.82
C ASP A 195 -0.16 -4.98 -12.15
N TRP A 196 0.29 -4.61 -13.34
CA TRP A 196 0.00 -3.28 -13.85
C TRP A 196 -1.51 -3.07 -14.07
N ALA A 197 -1.99 -1.83 -13.91
CA ALA A 197 -3.37 -1.46 -14.20
C ALA A 197 -3.72 -1.60 -15.69
N GLY A 198 -2.72 -1.44 -16.56
CA GLY A 198 -2.76 -1.82 -17.97
C GLY A 198 -2.31 -3.26 -18.17
N SER A 199 -1.58 -3.49 -19.25
CA SER A 199 -1.02 -4.80 -19.61
C SER A 199 0.44 -4.64 -20.04
N VAL A 200 1.22 -5.71 -19.94
CA VAL A 200 2.55 -5.74 -20.57
C VAL A 200 2.36 -5.79 -22.09
N GLY A 201 2.78 -4.72 -22.78
CA GLY A 201 2.73 -4.64 -24.24
C GLY A 201 3.87 -5.40 -24.92
N SER A 202 5.08 -5.22 -24.39
CA SER A 202 6.29 -5.82 -24.96
C SER A 202 7.41 -5.89 -23.94
N TYR A 203 8.44 -6.68 -24.28
CA TYR A 203 9.75 -6.65 -23.64
C TYR A 203 10.80 -6.21 -24.64
N THR A 204 11.61 -5.22 -24.28
CA THR A 204 12.80 -4.84 -25.03
C THR A 204 14.01 -5.53 -24.40
N ILE A 205 14.73 -6.29 -25.20
CA ILE A 205 15.92 -7.04 -24.77
C ILE A 205 17.15 -6.23 -25.15
N TYR A 206 18.03 -6.02 -24.20
CA TYR A 206 19.32 -5.36 -24.38
C TYR A 206 20.44 -6.36 -24.23
N ARG A 207 21.51 -6.19 -25.02
CA ARG A 207 22.72 -7.00 -24.97
C ARG A 207 23.96 -6.11 -24.88
N SER A 208 24.92 -6.52 -24.08
CA SER A 208 26.30 -6.06 -24.06
C SER A 208 27.23 -7.21 -24.43
N VAL A 209 28.25 -6.93 -25.19
CA VAL A 209 29.33 -7.86 -25.55
C VAL A 209 30.59 -7.37 -24.88
N GLU A 210 31.24 -8.20 -24.06
CA GLU A 210 32.52 -7.90 -23.39
C GLU A 210 32.57 -6.54 -22.68
N ASP A 211 31.53 -6.25 -21.91
CA ASP A 211 31.37 -5.00 -21.15
C ASP A 211 31.25 -3.71 -22.01
N LEU A 212 31.03 -3.83 -23.32
CA LEU A 212 30.65 -2.70 -24.18
C LEU A 212 29.26 -2.19 -23.76
N PRO A 213 28.90 -0.96 -24.14
CA PRO A 213 27.57 -0.42 -23.87
C PRO A 213 26.45 -1.34 -24.34
N PHE A 214 25.37 -1.38 -23.55
CA PHE A 214 24.18 -2.15 -23.91
C PHE A 214 23.49 -1.54 -25.14
N GLU A 215 23.12 -2.41 -26.08
CA GLU A 215 22.37 -2.07 -27.29
C GLU A 215 21.07 -2.86 -27.35
N VAL A 216 20.05 -2.30 -28.00
CA VAL A 216 18.79 -3.00 -28.23
C VAL A 216 19.05 -4.21 -29.13
N LEU A 217 18.79 -5.41 -28.62
CA LEU A 217 18.88 -6.64 -29.37
C LEU A 217 17.57 -6.97 -30.09
N ALA A 218 16.47 -6.91 -29.37
CA ALA A 218 15.16 -7.26 -29.91
C ALA A 218 14.03 -6.61 -29.08
N VAL A 219 12.86 -6.45 -29.73
CA VAL A 219 11.60 -6.18 -29.06
C VAL A 219 10.69 -7.38 -29.29
N VAL A 220 10.20 -7.99 -28.21
CA VAL A 220 9.38 -9.20 -28.26
C VAL A 220 8.01 -8.96 -27.63
N PRO A 221 6.96 -9.71 -28.04
CA PRO A 221 5.64 -9.64 -27.41
C PRO A 221 5.69 -9.97 -25.92
N SER A 222 4.59 -9.70 -25.22
CA SER A 222 4.43 -10.02 -23.79
C SER A 222 4.56 -11.52 -23.47
N LEU A 223 4.42 -12.40 -24.44
CA LEU A 223 4.61 -13.85 -24.34
C LEU A 223 5.27 -14.40 -25.61
N PRO A 224 6.08 -15.47 -25.52
CA PRO A 224 6.55 -16.14 -24.30
C PRO A 224 7.69 -15.37 -23.63
N TRP A 225 7.91 -15.58 -22.33
CA TRP A 225 8.98 -14.93 -21.54
C TRP A 225 10.33 -15.61 -21.76
N LYS A 226 10.76 -15.68 -23.01
CA LYS A 226 12.02 -16.30 -23.44
C LYS A 226 12.47 -15.76 -24.77
N TYR A 227 13.78 -15.81 -25.01
CA TYR A 227 14.41 -15.44 -26.28
C TYR A 227 15.67 -16.28 -26.49
N THR A 228 16.02 -16.55 -27.74
CA THR A 228 17.29 -17.21 -28.09
C THR A 228 18.10 -16.26 -28.95
N ASP A 229 19.31 -15.93 -28.49
CA ASP A 229 20.25 -15.05 -29.16
C ASP A 229 21.34 -15.86 -29.85
N PRO A 230 21.42 -15.88 -31.18
CA PRO A 230 22.54 -16.51 -31.91
C PRO A 230 23.77 -15.60 -31.77
N VAL A 231 24.86 -16.12 -31.17
CA VAL A 231 26.08 -15.36 -30.90
C VAL A 231 27.31 -15.95 -31.61
N GLN A 232 27.13 -17.02 -32.36
CA GLN A 232 28.22 -17.76 -33.07
C GLN A 232 29.03 -16.91 -34.04
N ASP A 233 28.42 -15.86 -34.62
CA ASP A 233 29.06 -14.97 -35.59
C ASP A 233 29.62 -13.70 -34.96
N LEU A 234 29.54 -13.60 -33.63
CA LEU A 234 30.00 -12.42 -32.88
C LEU A 234 31.42 -12.67 -32.36
N THR A 235 32.31 -11.73 -32.63
CA THR A 235 33.67 -11.77 -32.09
C THR A 235 33.66 -11.33 -30.65
N ALA A 236 33.87 -12.24 -29.73
CA ALA A 236 33.99 -11.98 -28.30
C ALA A 236 35.22 -12.76 -27.80
N THR A 237 36.23 -12.03 -27.30
CA THR A 237 37.52 -12.62 -26.89
C THR A 237 37.35 -13.46 -25.61
N ASP A 238 36.48 -12.99 -24.70
CA ASP A 238 36.17 -13.67 -23.44
C ASP A 238 34.84 -14.44 -23.49
N GLY A 239 34.17 -14.47 -24.64
CA GLY A 239 32.87 -15.11 -24.84
C GLY A 239 31.74 -14.56 -23.95
N LYS A 240 31.90 -13.39 -23.35
CA LYS A 240 30.98 -12.82 -22.37
C LYS A 240 29.86 -12.00 -23.03
N PHE A 241 28.63 -12.37 -22.78
CA PHE A 241 27.41 -11.69 -23.24
C PHE A 241 26.49 -11.41 -22.05
N CYS A 242 26.19 -10.14 -21.80
CA CYS A 242 25.32 -9.73 -20.72
C CYS A 242 24.00 -9.16 -21.25
N TYR A 243 22.91 -9.39 -20.54
CA TYR A 243 21.57 -9.03 -20.98
C TYR A 243 20.78 -8.42 -19.84
N PHE A 244 19.85 -7.53 -20.17
CA PHE A 244 18.70 -7.19 -19.35
C PHE A 244 17.47 -7.00 -20.22
N VAL A 245 16.28 -7.08 -19.62
CA VAL A 245 15.00 -6.85 -20.30
C VAL A 245 14.26 -5.69 -19.65
N VAL A 246 13.52 -4.95 -20.48
CA VAL A 246 12.63 -3.86 -20.03
C VAL A 246 11.21 -4.21 -20.44
N ALA A 247 10.34 -4.42 -19.48
CA ALA A 247 8.90 -4.51 -19.70
C ALA A 247 8.33 -3.10 -19.93
N SER A 248 7.41 -2.97 -20.87
CA SER A 248 6.67 -1.73 -21.14
C SER A 248 5.18 -1.97 -20.98
N GLU A 249 4.54 -1.15 -20.15
CA GLU A 249 3.09 -1.15 -19.97
C GLU A 249 2.40 -0.51 -21.16
N ILE A 250 1.19 -0.95 -21.46
CA ILE A 250 0.26 -0.31 -22.41
C ILE A 250 -1.14 -0.27 -21.82
N GLY A 251 -1.87 0.79 -22.17
CA GLY A 251 -3.29 0.90 -21.85
C GLY A 251 -3.56 1.12 -20.36
N ASN A 252 -2.66 1.76 -19.65
CA ASN A 252 -2.92 2.16 -18.26
C ASN A 252 -4.09 3.16 -18.23
N PRO A 253 -5.15 2.91 -17.42
CA PRO A 253 -6.31 3.80 -17.33
C PRO A 253 -5.99 5.23 -16.92
N SER A 254 -4.85 5.46 -16.23
CA SER A 254 -4.37 6.80 -15.89
C SER A 254 -3.78 7.57 -17.08
N GLY A 255 -3.52 6.88 -18.21
CA GLY A 255 -2.85 7.41 -19.39
C GLY A 255 -1.33 7.56 -19.23
N ILE A 256 -0.74 7.03 -18.16
CA ILE A 256 0.69 7.03 -17.89
C ILE A 256 1.16 5.57 -17.84
N ASP A 257 1.73 5.10 -18.94
CA ASP A 257 2.31 3.76 -19.01
C ASP A 257 3.67 3.73 -18.30
N SER A 258 3.91 2.64 -17.57
CA SER A 258 5.11 2.43 -16.76
C SER A 258 6.11 1.50 -17.45
N THR A 259 7.33 1.46 -16.94
CA THR A 259 8.35 0.50 -17.36
C THR A 259 8.99 -0.17 -16.15
N SER A 260 9.49 -1.40 -16.34
CA SER A 260 10.25 -2.14 -15.33
C SER A 260 11.46 -2.83 -15.96
N VAL A 261 12.60 -2.70 -15.31
CA VAL A 261 13.89 -3.26 -15.74
C VAL A 261 14.20 -4.50 -14.90
N SER A 262 14.73 -5.56 -15.54
CA SER A 262 15.21 -6.77 -14.87
C SER A 262 16.60 -6.58 -14.25
N ASN A 263 17.08 -7.60 -13.53
CA ASN A 263 18.50 -7.76 -13.26
C ASN A 263 19.29 -7.93 -14.57
N THR A 264 20.60 -7.65 -14.51
CA THR A 264 21.55 -8.06 -15.56
C THR A 264 21.94 -9.52 -15.32
N SER A 265 21.93 -10.32 -16.41
CA SER A 265 22.38 -11.71 -16.39
C SER A 265 23.34 -11.94 -17.54
N CYS A 266 24.48 -12.59 -17.26
CA CYS A 266 25.52 -12.82 -18.26
C CYS A 266 25.66 -14.33 -18.55
N ALA A 267 25.91 -14.65 -19.82
CA ALA A 267 26.29 -15.96 -20.30
C ALA A 267 27.72 -15.89 -20.84
N ILE A 268 28.51 -16.93 -20.58
CA ILE A 268 29.88 -17.09 -21.12
C ILE A 268 29.89 -18.27 -22.04
N GLN A 269 30.19 -18.05 -23.33
CA GLN A 269 30.39 -19.07 -24.32
C GLN A 269 31.84 -19.55 -24.21
N GLU A 270 32.02 -20.81 -23.84
CA GLU A 270 33.35 -21.45 -23.85
C GLU A 270 33.66 -21.88 -25.29
N GLU A 271 34.95 -21.70 -25.77
CA GLU A 271 35.43 -22.16 -27.07
C GLU A 271 35.40 -23.69 -27.23
#